data_0fdae6e9e091ea1b4565b8cd191e581f
#
_entry.id   0fdae6e9e091ea1b4565b8cd191e581f
#
_cell.length_a   1.000
_cell.length_b   1.000
_cell.length_c   1.000
_cell.angle_alpha   90.00
_cell.angle_beta   90.00
_cell.angle_gamma   90.00
#
_symmetry.space_group_name_H-M   'P 1'
#
loop_
_entity.id
_entity.type
_entity.pdbx_description
1 polymer ?
#
loop_
_entity_poly.entity_id
_entity_poly.type
_entity_poly.pdbx_seq_one_letter_code
_entity_poly.pdbx_strand_id
1 'polypeptide(L)'
;MPKPASIQTPAPVKESARWLRFEYIMQTYGAAALLIIVILGLFGLFSDGLLSTKRLSNAPHTLTVEYEKMGRIDSDMNIKIETMAHGENMTLVLGGDWMRVYEITSLYPTAERMTSRNGELVLQYQTGANAAPFAVWIGVTPRHAGKQTYTLHTDDASLTFSQYILP
;
A
#
# COMPACT_ATOMS: atom_id res chain seq x y z
N MET A 1 14.39 -24.50 -79.53
CA MET A 1 14.58 -25.14 -78.19
C MET A 1 14.67 -24.01 -77.16
N PRO A 2 13.72 -23.82 -76.29
CA PRO A 2 13.79 -22.78 -75.21
C PRO A 2 14.71 -23.24 -74.07
N LYS A 3 15.55 -22.31 -73.64
CA LYS A 3 16.56 -22.48 -72.57
C LYS A 3 15.80 -22.62 -71.20
N PRO A 4 16.14 -23.58 -70.36
CA PRO A 4 15.46 -23.73 -69.07
C PRO A 4 15.79 -22.54 -68.16
N ALA A 5 14.74 -22.01 -67.53
CA ALA A 5 14.86 -20.92 -66.56
C ALA A 5 15.65 -21.42 -65.33
N SER A 6 16.70 -20.68 -64.96
CA SER A 6 17.50 -20.94 -63.77
C SER A 6 16.63 -20.63 -62.52
N ILE A 7 16.36 -21.66 -61.75
CA ILE A 7 15.76 -21.54 -60.42
C ILE A 7 16.77 -20.82 -59.52
N GLN A 8 16.53 -19.55 -59.20
CA GLN A 8 17.30 -18.85 -58.20
C GLN A 8 16.94 -19.42 -56.82
N THR A 9 17.85 -20.19 -56.26
CA THR A 9 17.81 -20.58 -54.85
C THR A 9 17.91 -19.32 -53.99
N PRO A 10 16.94 -19.04 -53.09
CA PRO A 10 17.05 -17.89 -52.20
C PRO A 10 18.31 -18.01 -51.35
N ALA A 11 19.04 -16.89 -51.20
CA ALA A 11 20.25 -16.83 -50.42
C ALA A 11 19.93 -17.21 -48.96
N PRO A 12 20.80 -18.03 -48.31
CA PRO A 12 20.56 -18.41 -46.93
C PRO A 12 20.58 -17.17 -46.02
N VAL A 13 19.47 -16.96 -45.30
CA VAL A 13 19.36 -15.91 -44.31
C VAL A 13 20.42 -16.15 -43.25
N LYS A 14 21.30 -15.19 -43.00
CA LYS A 14 22.32 -15.28 -41.95
C LYS A 14 21.63 -15.18 -40.59
N GLU A 15 21.25 -16.31 -40.04
CA GLU A 15 20.73 -16.38 -38.67
C GLU A 15 21.86 -16.10 -37.69
N SER A 16 21.69 -15.12 -36.79
CA SER A 16 22.70 -14.85 -35.77
C SER A 16 22.56 -15.86 -34.64
N ALA A 17 23.62 -16.62 -34.35
CA ALA A 17 23.63 -17.61 -33.30
C ALA A 17 23.27 -17.07 -31.90
N ARG A 18 23.37 -15.73 -31.71
CA ARG A 18 22.97 -15.04 -30.47
C ARG A 18 21.47 -14.97 -30.32
N TRP A 19 20.75 -14.67 -31.41
CA TRP A 19 19.28 -14.61 -31.42
C TRP A 19 18.66 -15.99 -31.24
N LEU A 20 19.20 -17.01 -31.87
CA LEU A 20 18.76 -18.40 -31.72
C LEU A 20 18.95 -18.90 -30.27
N ARG A 21 20.05 -18.54 -29.60
CA ARG A 21 20.26 -18.86 -28.19
C ARG A 21 19.27 -18.11 -27.28
N PHE A 22 19.02 -16.84 -27.54
CA PHE A 22 18.05 -16.06 -26.78
C PHE A 22 16.65 -16.63 -26.93
N GLU A 23 16.25 -16.97 -28.14
CA GLU A 23 14.96 -17.59 -28.45
C GLU A 23 14.81 -18.94 -27.74
N TYR A 24 15.82 -19.79 -27.77
CA TYR A 24 15.84 -21.08 -27.08
C TYR A 24 15.69 -20.90 -25.55
N ILE A 25 16.42 -19.96 -24.96
CA ILE A 25 16.35 -19.65 -23.53
C ILE A 25 14.96 -19.13 -23.19
N MET A 26 14.40 -18.24 -23.98
CA MET A 26 13.06 -17.69 -23.77
C MET A 26 11.98 -18.76 -23.90
N GLN A 27 12.06 -19.65 -24.88
CA GLN A 27 11.11 -20.74 -25.04
C GLN A 27 11.21 -21.76 -23.90
N THR A 28 12.42 -22.09 -23.45
CA THR A 28 12.62 -23.13 -22.43
C THR A 28 12.33 -22.64 -21.02
N TYR A 29 12.77 -21.43 -20.67
CA TYR A 29 12.65 -20.90 -19.31
C TYR A 29 11.57 -19.85 -19.15
N GLY A 30 11.14 -19.21 -20.24
CA GLY A 30 10.10 -18.17 -20.20
C GLY A 30 8.76 -18.69 -19.71
N ALA A 31 8.35 -19.87 -20.14
CA ALA A 31 7.13 -20.51 -19.69
C ALA A 31 7.18 -20.85 -18.19
N ALA A 32 8.32 -21.34 -17.70
CA ALA A 32 8.52 -21.64 -16.28
C ALA A 32 8.51 -20.35 -15.44
N ALA A 33 9.20 -19.30 -15.90
CA ALA A 33 9.19 -17.99 -15.23
C ALA A 33 7.78 -17.39 -15.17
N LEU A 34 7.02 -17.47 -16.25
CA LEU A 34 5.64 -17.00 -16.33
C LEU A 34 4.74 -17.79 -15.37
N LEU A 35 4.90 -19.12 -15.33
CA LEU A 35 4.19 -19.98 -14.39
C LEU A 35 4.48 -19.59 -12.93
N ILE A 36 5.73 -19.33 -12.60
CA ILE A 36 6.14 -18.88 -11.26
C ILE A 36 5.46 -17.54 -10.92
N ILE A 37 5.46 -16.58 -11.84
CA ILE A 37 4.79 -15.27 -11.64
C ILE A 37 3.31 -15.46 -11.41
N VAL A 38 2.63 -16.32 -12.18
CA VAL A 38 1.20 -16.62 -12.00
C VAL A 38 0.94 -17.28 -10.66
N ILE A 39 1.77 -18.24 -10.27
CA ILE A 39 1.64 -18.89 -8.95
C ILE A 39 1.83 -17.87 -7.83
N LEU A 40 2.86 -17.01 -7.91
CA LEU A 40 3.08 -15.93 -6.94
C LEU A 40 1.90 -14.96 -6.88
N GLY A 41 1.28 -14.66 -8.03
CA GLY A 41 0.06 -13.88 -8.11
C GLY A 41 -1.14 -14.55 -7.42
N LEU A 42 -1.32 -15.85 -7.63
CA LEU A 42 -2.38 -16.65 -6.99
C LEU A 42 -2.21 -16.72 -5.46
N PHE A 43 -0.97 -16.72 -4.97
CA PHE A 43 -0.68 -16.63 -3.53
C PHE A 43 -0.81 -15.21 -2.97
N GLY A 44 -1.34 -14.25 -3.75
CA GLY A 44 -1.57 -12.88 -3.29
C GLY A 44 -0.31 -12.05 -3.08
N LEU A 45 0.82 -12.44 -3.69
CA LEU A 45 2.08 -11.71 -3.54
C LEU A 45 2.02 -10.29 -4.14
N PHE A 46 1.12 -10.09 -5.12
CA PHE A 46 0.89 -8.81 -5.81
C PHE A 46 -0.41 -8.13 -5.42
N SER A 47 -1.25 -8.79 -4.61
CA SER A 47 -2.52 -8.27 -4.10
C SER A 47 -2.33 -7.82 -2.65
N ASP A 48 -2.96 -6.75 -2.21
CA ASP A 48 -3.13 -6.11 -0.89
C ASP A 48 -2.44 -6.72 0.36
N GLY A 49 -1.49 -7.61 0.17
CA GLY A 49 -0.97 -8.47 1.20
C GLY A 49 0.29 -7.95 1.86
N LEU A 50 0.97 -8.85 2.42
CA LEU A 50 2.14 -8.85 3.30
C LEU A 50 3.30 -7.92 2.93
N LEU A 51 3.43 -7.48 1.66
CA LEU A 51 4.54 -6.61 1.22
C LEU A 51 4.17 -5.12 1.18
N SER A 52 2.88 -4.78 1.11
CA SER A 52 2.39 -3.41 1.01
C SER A 52 2.08 -2.81 2.38
N THR A 53 1.49 -3.60 3.28
CA THR A 53 1.05 -3.15 4.60
C THR A 53 2.19 -3.15 5.60
N LYS A 54 2.30 -2.09 6.39
CA LYS A 54 3.26 -1.96 7.48
C LYS A 54 2.53 -1.77 8.78
N ARG A 55 2.93 -2.53 9.79
CA ARG A 55 2.50 -2.36 11.17
C ARG A 55 3.63 -1.70 11.97
N LEU A 56 3.31 -0.59 12.60
CA LEU A 56 4.24 0.16 13.44
C LEU A 56 3.62 0.33 14.82
N SER A 57 4.40 0.07 15.86
CA SER A 57 3.96 0.21 17.25
C SER A 57 4.95 1.07 18.02
N ASN A 58 4.46 1.79 19.02
CA ASN A 58 5.31 2.50 19.97
C ASN A 58 6.03 1.51 20.92
N ALA A 59 7.06 1.99 21.65
CA ALA A 59 7.88 1.14 22.52
C ALA A 59 7.09 0.37 23.59
N PRO A 60 6.05 0.91 24.27
CA PRO A 60 5.24 0.13 25.18
C PRO A 60 4.14 -0.70 24.50
N HIS A 61 4.02 -0.69 23.18
CA HIS A 61 2.98 -1.37 22.41
C HIS A 61 1.54 -0.97 22.77
N THR A 62 1.36 0.24 23.28
CA THR A 62 0.04 0.78 23.64
C THR A 62 -0.65 1.46 22.47
N LEU A 63 0.09 1.86 21.43
CA LEU A 63 -0.42 2.44 20.21
C LEU A 63 0.21 1.75 19.01
N THR A 64 -0.61 1.21 18.12
CA THR A 64 -0.20 0.53 16.89
C THR A 64 -0.94 1.11 15.72
N VAL A 65 -0.24 1.35 14.62
CA VAL A 65 -0.84 1.73 13.34
C VAL A 65 -0.49 0.69 12.28
N GLU A 66 -1.48 0.30 11.53
CA GLU A 66 -1.35 -0.54 10.35
C GLU A 66 -1.78 0.27 9.13
N TYR A 67 -0.89 0.41 8.16
CA TYR A 67 -1.07 1.26 7.00
C TYR A 67 -0.29 0.73 5.80
N GLU A 68 -0.65 1.16 4.61
CA GLU A 68 0.08 0.86 3.39
C GLU A 68 1.28 1.80 3.25
N LYS A 69 2.47 1.25 2.98
CA LYS A 69 3.70 2.05 2.77
C LYS A 69 3.63 2.96 1.56
N MET A 70 2.97 2.48 0.52
CA MET A 70 2.84 3.14 -0.77
C MET A 70 1.36 3.24 -1.10
N GLY A 71 0.90 4.43 -1.38
CA GLY A 71 -0.43 4.72 -1.86
C GLY A 71 -0.38 5.39 -3.22
N ARG A 72 -1.54 5.65 -3.78
CA ARG A 72 -1.70 6.40 -5.03
C ARG A 72 -2.76 7.49 -4.84
N ILE A 73 -2.59 8.64 -5.52
CA ILE A 73 -3.62 9.68 -5.57
C ILE A 73 -4.94 9.08 -6.05
N ASP A 74 -6.03 9.53 -5.43
CA ASP A 74 -7.40 9.14 -5.74
C ASP A 74 -7.70 7.63 -5.61
N SER A 75 -6.87 6.88 -4.88
CA SER A 75 -7.16 5.50 -4.51
C SER A 75 -7.64 5.39 -3.06
N ASP A 76 -8.60 4.52 -2.82
CA ASP A 76 -9.07 4.25 -1.47
C ASP A 76 -8.05 3.42 -0.70
N MET A 77 -7.74 3.87 0.50
CA MET A 77 -6.79 3.23 1.40
C MET A 77 -7.39 3.09 2.80
N ASN A 78 -6.94 2.10 3.54
CA ASN A 78 -7.38 1.87 4.90
C ASN A 78 -6.22 2.01 5.89
N ILE A 79 -6.46 2.73 6.97
CA ILE A 79 -5.54 2.86 8.09
C ILE A 79 -6.24 2.33 9.33
N LYS A 80 -5.61 1.36 9.99
CA LYS A 80 -6.10 0.80 11.25
C LYS A 80 -5.23 1.28 12.38
N ILE A 81 -5.85 1.84 13.40
CA ILE A 81 -5.19 2.32 14.61
C ILE A 81 -5.70 1.49 15.77
N GLU A 82 -4.79 0.83 16.47
CA GLU A 82 -5.09 0.05 17.68
C GLU A 82 -4.44 0.74 18.87
N THR A 83 -5.19 0.95 19.92
CA THR A 83 -4.72 1.56 21.17
C THR A 83 -5.39 0.90 22.38
N MET A 84 -4.80 1.12 23.55
CA MET A 84 -5.46 0.79 24.81
C MET A 84 -6.22 2.03 25.28
N ALA A 85 -7.54 1.93 25.33
CA ALA A 85 -8.37 2.99 25.87
C ALA A 85 -8.33 2.91 27.42
N HIS A 86 -8.10 4.04 28.06
CA HIS A 86 -8.10 4.17 29.52
C HIS A 86 -9.16 5.20 29.92
N GLY A 87 -10.17 4.78 30.67
CA GLY A 87 -11.24 5.65 31.14
C GLY A 87 -12.43 5.77 30.15
N GLU A 88 -13.36 6.63 30.48
CA GLU A 88 -14.64 6.76 29.76
C GLU A 88 -14.53 7.50 28.42
N ASN A 89 -13.49 8.30 28.25
CA ASN A 89 -13.26 9.07 27.03
C ASN A 89 -11.83 8.82 26.53
N MET A 90 -11.68 8.73 25.23
CA MET A 90 -10.40 8.61 24.56
C MET A 90 -10.31 9.69 23.46
N THR A 91 -9.17 10.35 23.40
CA THR A 91 -8.87 11.33 22.37
C THR A 91 -7.81 10.78 21.42
N LEU A 92 -8.10 10.78 20.14
CA LEU A 92 -7.15 10.45 19.07
C LEU A 92 -6.91 11.70 18.23
N VAL A 93 -5.66 12.13 18.17
CA VAL A 93 -5.23 13.29 17.38
C VAL A 93 -4.43 12.81 16.17
N LEU A 94 -4.88 13.21 14.99
CA LEU A 94 -4.26 12.90 13.71
C LEU A 94 -3.60 14.19 13.19
N GLY A 95 -2.30 14.23 13.23
CA GLY A 95 -1.48 15.40 12.89
C GLY A 95 -0.50 15.18 11.77
N GLY A 96 0.43 16.15 11.61
CA GLY A 96 1.36 16.16 10.50
C GLY A 96 0.68 16.54 9.19
N ASP A 97 0.95 15.79 8.16
CA ASP A 97 0.37 16.05 6.83
C ASP A 97 -1.09 15.55 6.65
N TRP A 98 -1.70 15.00 7.70
CA TRP A 98 -2.99 14.30 7.61
C TRP A 98 -4.08 15.13 6.95
N MET A 99 -4.37 16.30 7.50
CA MET A 99 -5.45 17.18 7.02
C MET A 99 -5.18 17.76 5.61
N ARG A 100 -3.93 17.84 5.22
CA ARG A 100 -3.53 18.35 3.91
C ARG A 100 -3.62 17.27 2.82
N VAL A 101 -3.32 16.04 3.18
CA VAL A 101 -3.12 14.95 2.21
C VAL A 101 -4.37 14.11 2.07
N TYR A 102 -5.07 13.82 3.16
CA TYR A 102 -6.15 12.87 3.16
C TYR A 102 -7.54 13.52 3.17
N GLU A 103 -8.41 12.98 2.34
CA GLU A 103 -9.85 13.07 2.48
C GLU A 103 -10.33 11.79 3.20
N ILE A 104 -11.05 11.95 4.31
CA ILE A 104 -11.61 10.84 5.06
C ILE A 104 -12.90 10.40 4.40
N THR A 105 -12.94 9.15 3.96
CA THR A 105 -14.10 8.54 3.28
C THR A 105 -14.94 7.71 4.23
N SER A 106 -14.33 7.12 5.25
CA SER A 106 -15.03 6.34 6.26
C SER A 106 -14.30 6.38 7.60
N LEU A 107 -15.08 6.25 8.69
CA LEU A 107 -14.57 6.20 10.04
C LEU A 107 -15.37 5.19 10.84
N TYR A 108 -14.73 4.17 11.37
CA TYR A 108 -15.37 3.17 12.21
C TYR A 108 -14.49 2.81 13.43
N PRO A 109 -15.04 2.86 14.66
CA PRO A 109 -16.34 3.38 15.01
C PRO A 109 -16.45 4.88 14.74
N THR A 110 -17.67 5.39 14.59
CA THR A 110 -17.91 6.81 14.41
C THR A 110 -17.49 7.56 15.68
N ALA A 111 -16.69 8.62 15.51
CA ALA A 111 -16.32 9.46 16.64
C ALA A 111 -17.54 10.22 17.17
N GLU A 112 -17.64 10.34 18.48
CA GLU A 112 -18.70 11.15 19.13
C GLU A 112 -18.56 12.63 18.76
N ARG A 113 -17.31 13.10 18.70
CA ARG A 113 -16.97 14.45 18.27
C ARG A 113 -15.74 14.43 17.38
N MET A 114 -15.83 15.19 16.30
CA MET A 114 -14.72 15.41 15.37
C MET A 114 -14.49 16.93 15.29
N THR A 115 -13.28 17.38 15.58
CA THR A 115 -12.91 18.80 15.51
C THR A 115 -11.55 18.95 14.83
N SER A 116 -11.39 20.02 14.06
CA SER A 116 -10.09 20.41 13.52
C SER A 116 -9.51 21.54 14.34
N ARG A 117 -8.27 21.41 14.79
CA ARG A 117 -7.56 22.40 15.56
C ARG A 117 -6.10 22.46 15.15
N ASN A 118 -5.62 23.66 14.79
CA ASN A 118 -4.20 23.90 14.41
C ASN A 118 -3.69 23.00 13.27
N GLY A 119 -4.57 22.59 12.33
CA GLY A 119 -4.21 21.70 11.24
C GLY A 119 -4.19 20.21 11.62
N GLU A 120 -4.59 19.87 12.82
CA GLU A 120 -4.76 18.51 13.31
C GLU A 120 -6.24 18.16 13.40
N LEU A 121 -6.54 16.87 13.20
CA LEU A 121 -7.87 16.32 13.38
C LEU A 121 -7.95 15.63 14.73
N VAL A 122 -8.89 16.08 15.57
CA VAL A 122 -9.13 15.54 16.91
C VAL A 122 -10.41 14.76 16.90
N LEU A 123 -10.30 13.45 17.18
CA LEU A 123 -11.41 12.51 17.28
C LEU A 123 -11.61 12.14 18.75
N GLN A 124 -12.82 12.29 19.23
CA GLN A 124 -13.21 11.91 20.60
C GLN A 124 -14.15 10.71 20.54
N TYR A 125 -13.83 9.72 21.34
CA TYR A 125 -14.60 8.49 21.47
C TYR A 125 -15.03 8.30 22.89
N GLN A 126 -16.25 7.82 23.09
CA GLN A 126 -16.70 7.31 24.36
C GLN A 126 -16.30 5.83 24.48
N THR A 127 -15.55 5.51 25.50
CA THR A 127 -15.04 4.19 25.80
C THR A 127 -15.57 3.73 27.16
N GLY A 128 -15.43 2.48 27.50
CA GLY A 128 -15.86 1.99 28.82
C GLY A 128 -14.89 2.43 29.93
N ALA A 129 -15.36 2.46 31.15
CA ALA A 129 -14.56 2.83 32.33
C ALA A 129 -13.30 1.94 32.58
N ASN A 130 -13.26 0.75 32.01
CA ASN A 130 -12.15 -0.18 32.15
C ASN A 130 -11.19 -0.08 30.94
N ALA A 131 -9.89 -0.25 31.22
CA ALA A 131 -8.90 -0.36 30.16
C ALA A 131 -9.23 -1.52 29.21
N ALA A 132 -9.41 -1.23 27.94
CA ALA A 132 -9.76 -2.19 26.91
C ALA A 132 -9.07 -1.88 25.58
N PRO A 133 -8.76 -2.90 24.78
CA PRO A 133 -8.30 -2.69 23.40
C PRO A 133 -9.37 -1.94 22.60
N PHE A 134 -8.95 -0.89 21.94
CA PHE A 134 -9.80 -0.08 21.07
C PHE A 134 -9.17 0.05 19.70
N ALA A 135 -9.95 -0.16 18.66
CA ALA A 135 -9.46 -0.09 17.27
C ALA A 135 -10.31 0.87 16.45
N VAL A 136 -9.64 1.73 15.68
CA VAL A 136 -10.26 2.67 14.76
C VAL A 136 -9.80 2.35 13.35
N TRP A 137 -10.76 2.18 12.44
CA TRP A 137 -10.53 2.02 11.01
C TRP A 137 -10.90 3.32 10.30
N ILE A 138 -9.96 3.85 9.55
CA ILE A 138 -10.11 5.10 8.82
C ILE A 138 -9.90 4.81 7.35
N GLY A 139 -10.95 4.95 6.55
CA GLY A 139 -10.84 4.97 5.10
C GLY A 139 -10.41 6.36 4.65
N VAL A 140 -9.39 6.44 3.82
CA VAL A 140 -8.81 7.68 3.34
C VAL A 140 -8.52 7.64 1.85
N THR A 141 -8.67 8.78 1.18
CA THR A 141 -8.26 8.96 -0.21
C THR A 141 -7.19 10.05 -0.26
N PRO A 142 -5.94 9.73 -0.66
CA PRO A 142 -4.88 10.75 -0.75
C PRO A 142 -5.12 11.70 -1.92
N ARG A 143 -4.90 13.00 -1.68
CA ARG A 143 -5.06 14.06 -2.68
C ARG A 143 -3.74 14.71 -3.10
N HIS A 144 -2.63 14.38 -2.45
CA HIS A 144 -1.32 14.94 -2.75
C HIS A 144 -0.25 13.85 -2.82
N ALA A 145 0.54 13.87 -3.90
CA ALA A 145 1.67 12.96 -4.10
C ALA A 145 2.89 13.35 -3.26
N GLY A 146 3.80 12.40 -3.08
CA GLY A 146 5.09 12.58 -2.44
C GLY A 146 5.24 11.83 -1.13
N LYS A 147 6.37 12.07 -0.47
CA LYS A 147 6.63 11.54 0.87
C LYS A 147 5.87 12.37 1.89
N GLN A 148 4.99 11.76 2.63
CA GLN A 148 4.17 12.38 3.65
C GLN A 148 4.51 11.82 5.02
N THR A 149 4.38 12.63 6.05
CA THR A 149 4.68 12.24 7.44
C THR A 149 3.47 12.56 8.31
N TYR A 150 3.05 11.57 9.07
CA TYR A 150 1.87 11.63 9.91
C TYR A 150 2.24 11.40 11.36
N THR A 151 1.55 12.11 12.25
CA THR A 151 1.66 11.92 13.68
C THR A 151 0.33 11.48 14.26
N LEU A 152 0.39 10.50 15.13
CA LEU A 152 -0.75 10.02 15.91
C LEU A 152 -0.46 10.30 17.38
N HIS A 153 -1.41 10.91 18.06
CA HIS A 153 -1.33 11.12 19.50
C HIS A 153 -2.62 10.59 20.14
N THR A 154 -2.45 9.87 21.21
CA THR A 154 -3.51 9.52 22.17
C THR A 154 -3.16 10.17 23.50
N ASP A 155 -4.05 10.05 24.48
CA ASP A 155 -3.80 10.61 25.82
C ASP A 155 -2.48 10.13 26.43
N ASP A 156 -2.07 8.88 26.16
CA ASP A 156 -0.91 8.23 26.78
C ASP A 156 0.23 7.89 25.80
N ALA A 157 0.05 8.06 24.50
CA ALA A 157 1.01 7.57 23.52
C ALA A 157 1.11 8.48 22.29
N SER A 158 2.28 8.45 21.66
CA SER A 158 2.49 9.09 20.37
C SER A 158 3.25 8.19 19.42
N LEU A 159 2.98 8.35 18.12
CA LEU A 159 3.62 7.58 17.07
C LEU A 159 3.71 8.41 15.79
N THR A 160 4.85 8.32 15.12
CA THR A 160 5.07 8.98 13.83
C THR A 160 5.37 7.94 12.76
N PHE A 161 4.74 8.07 11.61
CA PHE A 161 5.00 7.21 10.46
C PHE A 161 5.04 8.00 9.15
N SER A 162 5.64 7.41 8.14
CA SER A 162 5.76 8.02 6.82
C SER A 162 5.25 7.09 5.75
N GLN A 163 4.63 7.67 4.73
CA GLN A 163 4.07 6.98 3.57
C GLN A 163 4.49 7.70 2.30
N TYR A 164 4.57 6.98 1.20
CA TYR A 164 4.85 7.54 -0.11
C TYR A 164 3.61 7.42 -1.00
N ILE A 165 3.08 8.56 -1.44
CA ILE A 165 1.93 8.63 -2.33
C ILE A 165 2.40 8.85 -3.75
N LEU A 166 2.09 7.91 -4.62
CA LEU A 166 2.35 7.97 -6.06
C LEU A 166 1.32 8.87 -6.76
N PRO A 167 1.70 9.54 -7.86
CA PRO A 167 0.77 10.27 -8.70
C PRO A 167 -0.22 9.37 -9.44
#